data_4a8fa4ddd055faa23892c683bb35f4fa
#
_entry.id   4a8fa4ddd055faa23892c683bb35f4fa
#
_cell.length_a   1.000
_cell.length_b   1.000
_cell.length_c   1.000
_cell.angle_alpha   90.00
_cell.angle_beta   90.00
_cell.angle_gamma   90.00
#
_symmetry.space_group_name_H-M   'P 1'
#
loop_
_entity.id
_entity.type
_entity.pdbx_description
1 polymer ?
#
loop_
_entity_poly.entity_id
_entity_poly.type
_entity_poly.pdbx_seq_one_letter_code
_entity_poly.pdbx_strand_id
1 'polypeptide(L)'
;MSRFKDARDRGCQHLLSQLHEDGSFGSPELGATEYYKVPAAFQVCGENNAANQLLNWVRRKGKLPDGDFVPRPPDAEFDYWYVYYNTWIVIGAQRLGQFDIAEEGMEFIMGFWDPESGGFYSSYDERETDTKEDLWVVSGCGQAALYTGRIDVARGVGRWMKRLMDDQPNYPSQLYSVYSLSDGLITESDTADDIRYVMSNDAERDQFFFHPGIAGGFLARLYQATDEEEWLDLARIYMRFAEGANDYLFKLLRAGKVGWAASVLYTLTDEDIYREMAIRIGDNIIEAQSEHGHWSDDTETDVASNDATAEMVVWLDEIYQAVGDG
;
A
#
# COMPACT_ATOMS: atom_id res chain seq x y z
N MET A 1 5.05 -28.05 0.82
CA MET A 1 4.12 -26.89 0.78
C MET A 1 4.96 -25.65 0.93
N SER A 2 4.63 -24.59 0.23
CA SER A 2 5.40 -23.34 0.32
C SER A 2 5.22 -22.66 1.66
N ARG A 3 6.33 -22.30 2.34
CA ARG A 3 6.28 -21.61 3.64
C ARG A 3 5.53 -20.26 3.54
N PHE A 4 5.67 -19.53 2.44
CA PHE A 4 4.98 -18.27 2.22
C PHE A 4 3.48 -18.46 2.05
N LYS A 5 3.09 -19.45 1.25
CA LYS A 5 1.70 -19.83 1.06
C LYS A 5 1.07 -20.33 2.36
N ASP A 6 1.76 -21.14 3.12
CA ASP A 6 1.23 -21.69 4.37
C ASP A 6 1.00 -20.59 5.42
N ALA A 7 1.91 -19.60 5.53
CA ALA A 7 1.73 -18.44 6.41
C ALA A 7 0.59 -17.53 5.93
N ARG A 8 0.51 -17.25 4.62
CA ARG A 8 -0.62 -16.53 4.00
C ARG A 8 -1.95 -17.19 4.35
N ASP A 9 -2.05 -18.50 4.16
CA ASP A 9 -3.29 -19.27 4.39
C ASP A 9 -3.69 -19.24 5.87
N ARG A 10 -2.74 -19.30 6.82
CA ARG A 10 -3.04 -19.12 8.26
C ARG A 10 -3.58 -17.71 8.56
N GLY A 11 -2.97 -16.67 8.00
CA GLY A 11 -3.48 -15.29 8.11
C GLY A 11 -4.88 -15.14 7.56
N CYS A 12 -5.15 -15.75 6.40
CA CYS A 12 -6.48 -15.79 5.81
C CYS A 12 -7.51 -16.49 6.71
N GLN A 13 -7.15 -17.61 7.34
CA GLN A 13 -8.04 -18.29 8.27
C GLN A 13 -8.36 -17.44 9.51
N HIS A 14 -7.38 -16.69 10.03
CA HIS A 14 -7.63 -15.71 11.08
C HIS A 14 -8.65 -14.66 10.62
N LEU A 15 -8.44 -14.04 9.46
CA LEU A 15 -9.39 -13.05 8.90
C LEU A 15 -10.80 -13.65 8.69
N LEU A 16 -10.90 -14.87 8.19
CA LEU A 16 -12.19 -15.55 8.03
C LEU A 16 -12.96 -15.69 9.35
N SER A 17 -12.26 -15.86 10.46
CA SER A 17 -12.87 -15.94 11.80
C SER A 17 -13.48 -14.62 12.29
N GLN A 18 -13.10 -13.49 11.66
CA GLN A 18 -13.60 -12.15 11.98
C GLN A 18 -14.80 -11.74 11.10
N LEU A 19 -15.16 -12.53 10.08
CA LEU A 19 -16.29 -12.25 9.20
C LEU A 19 -17.60 -12.72 9.85
N HIS A 20 -18.55 -11.81 10.02
CA HIS A 20 -19.86 -12.09 10.61
C HIS A 20 -20.87 -12.62 9.57
N GLU A 21 -21.93 -13.27 10.04
CA GLU A 21 -22.99 -13.84 9.20
C GLU A 21 -23.69 -12.79 8.32
N ASP A 22 -23.81 -11.54 8.80
CA ASP A 22 -24.44 -10.44 8.05
C ASP A 22 -23.51 -9.79 7.01
N GLY A 23 -22.24 -10.22 6.98
CA GLY A 23 -21.17 -9.74 6.10
C GLY A 23 -20.35 -8.59 6.66
N SER A 24 -20.65 -8.10 7.90
CA SER A 24 -19.76 -7.17 8.60
C SER A 24 -18.46 -7.86 9.01
N PHE A 25 -17.43 -7.09 9.30
CA PHE A 25 -16.10 -7.62 9.59
C PHE A 25 -15.51 -6.97 10.84
N GLY A 26 -14.89 -7.78 11.70
CA GLY A 26 -14.23 -7.32 12.92
C GLY A 26 -15.16 -6.49 13.81
N SER A 27 -14.74 -5.31 14.18
CA SER A 27 -15.50 -4.30 14.91
C SER A 27 -15.85 -3.14 13.98
N PRO A 28 -16.93 -3.23 13.18
CA PRO A 28 -17.19 -2.26 12.11
C PRO A 28 -17.41 -0.82 12.61
N GLU A 29 -17.71 -0.64 13.89
CA GLU A 29 -17.79 0.68 14.56
C GLU A 29 -16.43 1.38 14.70
N LEU A 30 -15.32 0.62 14.64
CA LEU A 30 -13.96 1.18 14.68
C LEU A 30 -13.54 1.79 13.33
N GLY A 31 -14.29 1.51 12.27
CA GLY A 31 -14.11 2.17 10.99
C GLY A 31 -13.65 1.30 9.85
N ALA A 32 -13.45 1.94 8.71
CA ALA A 32 -13.01 1.28 7.48
C ALA A 32 -11.63 0.62 7.61
N THR A 33 -10.80 1.06 8.56
CA THR A 33 -9.49 0.47 8.88
C THR A 33 -9.57 -1.01 9.25
N GLU A 34 -10.70 -1.45 9.81
CA GLU A 34 -10.91 -2.86 10.14
C GLU A 34 -10.98 -3.77 8.91
N TYR A 35 -11.46 -3.27 7.77
CA TYR A 35 -11.82 -4.13 6.65
C TYR A 35 -11.29 -3.69 5.27
N TYR A 36 -10.68 -2.53 5.12
CA TYR A 36 -10.40 -1.96 3.79
C TYR A 36 -9.45 -2.81 2.92
N LYS A 37 -8.51 -3.55 3.51
CA LYS A 37 -7.61 -4.47 2.80
C LYS A 37 -8.17 -5.89 2.67
N VAL A 38 -9.16 -6.24 3.49
CA VAL A 38 -9.66 -7.63 3.63
C VAL A 38 -10.25 -8.20 2.34
N PRO A 39 -11.00 -7.46 1.50
CA PRO A 39 -11.48 -7.99 0.22
C PRO A 39 -10.35 -8.45 -0.69
N ALA A 40 -9.24 -7.71 -0.74
CA ALA A 40 -8.06 -8.10 -1.51
C ALA A 40 -7.37 -9.33 -0.89
N ALA A 41 -7.23 -9.39 0.44
CA ALA A 41 -6.66 -10.52 1.14
C ALA A 41 -7.45 -11.81 0.92
N PHE A 42 -8.76 -11.77 1.03
CA PHE A 42 -9.61 -12.92 0.71
C PHE A 42 -9.50 -13.36 -0.75
N GLN A 43 -9.42 -12.40 -1.67
CA GLN A 43 -9.32 -12.69 -3.10
C GLN A 43 -8.03 -13.46 -3.44
N VAL A 44 -6.87 -13.05 -2.90
CA VAL A 44 -5.59 -13.75 -3.19
C VAL A 44 -5.54 -15.14 -2.57
N CYS A 45 -6.34 -15.40 -1.53
CA CYS A 45 -6.49 -16.72 -0.93
C CYS A 45 -7.52 -17.62 -1.62
N GLY A 46 -8.26 -17.08 -2.60
CA GLY A 46 -9.35 -17.81 -3.28
C GLY A 46 -10.68 -17.79 -2.52
N GLU A 47 -10.78 -17.05 -1.41
CA GLU A 47 -11.97 -16.92 -0.56
C GLU A 47 -12.96 -15.89 -1.13
N ASN A 48 -13.27 -16.03 -2.43
CA ASN A 48 -14.11 -15.07 -3.16
C ASN A 48 -15.53 -14.94 -2.59
N ASN A 49 -16.08 -15.98 -1.97
CA ASN A 49 -17.39 -15.91 -1.34
C ASN A 49 -17.37 -14.99 -0.11
N ALA A 50 -16.37 -15.12 0.75
CA ALA A 50 -16.17 -14.26 1.91
C ALA A 50 -15.92 -12.80 1.50
N ALA A 51 -15.05 -12.59 0.49
CA ALA A 51 -14.79 -11.28 -0.07
C ALA A 51 -16.06 -10.61 -0.60
N ASN A 52 -16.88 -11.33 -1.36
CA ASN A 52 -18.14 -10.81 -1.89
C ASN A 52 -19.19 -10.59 -0.80
N GLN A 53 -19.21 -11.41 0.26
CA GLN A 53 -20.08 -11.20 1.41
C GLN A 53 -19.76 -9.87 2.11
N LEU A 54 -18.48 -9.59 2.35
CA LEU A 54 -18.01 -8.32 2.91
C LEU A 54 -18.33 -7.15 1.98
N LEU A 55 -18.01 -7.22 0.69
CA LEU A 55 -18.31 -6.15 -0.26
C LEU A 55 -19.82 -5.89 -0.41
N ASN A 56 -20.67 -6.91 -0.27
CA ASN A 56 -22.12 -6.72 -0.22
C ASN A 56 -22.57 -5.97 1.06
N TRP A 57 -21.88 -6.18 2.19
CA TRP A 57 -22.12 -5.39 3.39
C TRP A 57 -21.61 -3.95 3.17
N VAL A 58 -20.42 -3.74 2.64
CA VAL A 58 -19.87 -2.41 2.28
C VAL A 58 -20.84 -1.64 1.39
N ARG A 59 -21.38 -2.25 0.32
CA ARG A 59 -22.37 -1.62 -0.57
C ARG A 59 -23.60 -1.10 0.17
N ARG A 60 -24.07 -1.84 1.19
CA ARG A 60 -25.31 -1.51 1.90
C ARG A 60 -25.09 -0.60 3.10
N LYS A 61 -23.93 -0.63 3.74
CA LYS A 61 -23.68 -0.04 5.07
C LYS A 61 -22.39 0.76 5.16
N GLY A 62 -21.39 0.39 4.41
CA GLY A 62 -20.04 0.95 4.47
C GLY A 62 -19.72 1.97 3.37
N LYS A 63 -20.65 2.23 2.43
CA LYS A 63 -20.45 3.19 1.33
C LYS A 63 -21.49 4.33 1.39
N LEU A 64 -21.00 5.56 1.21
CA LEU A 64 -21.83 6.77 1.07
C LEU A 64 -22.25 6.99 -0.40
N PRO A 65 -23.26 7.84 -0.65
CA PRO A 65 -23.71 8.14 -2.02
C PRO A 65 -22.67 8.82 -2.92
N ASP A 66 -21.68 9.50 -2.31
CA ASP A 66 -20.56 10.15 -3.03
C ASP A 66 -19.40 9.21 -3.34
N GLY A 67 -19.49 7.95 -2.92
CA GLY A 67 -18.48 6.92 -3.15
C GLY A 67 -17.46 6.75 -2.02
N ASP A 68 -17.54 7.55 -0.96
CA ASP A 68 -16.70 7.38 0.23
C ASP A 68 -17.07 6.11 1.02
N PHE A 69 -16.10 5.59 1.77
CA PHE A 69 -16.29 4.42 2.63
C PHE A 69 -16.19 4.78 4.10
N VAL A 70 -17.18 4.31 4.87
CA VAL A 70 -17.42 4.70 6.27
C VAL A 70 -17.71 3.48 7.17
N PRO A 71 -17.68 3.62 8.50
CA PRO A 71 -17.27 4.84 9.25
C PRO A 71 -15.77 5.11 9.15
N ARG A 72 -15.37 6.34 9.41
CA ARG A 72 -13.95 6.73 9.54
C ARG A 72 -13.56 6.78 11.01
N PRO A 73 -12.34 6.37 11.36
CA PRO A 73 -11.83 6.61 12.70
C PRO A 73 -11.84 8.11 13.02
N PRO A 74 -12.20 8.50 14.25
CA PRO A 74 -12.32 9.91 14.63
C PRO A 74 -10.96 10.59 14.92
N ASP A 75 -9.87 10.05 14.43
CA ASP A 75 -8.51 10.55 14.68
C ASP A 75 -8.07 11.49 13.56
N ALA A 76 -7.60 12.69 13.92
CA ALA A 76 -7.08 13.69 12.97
C ALA A 76 -5.87 13.19 12.16
N GLU A 77 -5.12 12.19 12.64
CA GLU A 77 -4.04 11.56 11.89
C GLU A 77 -4.59 10.87 10.62
N PHE A 78 -5.79 10.31 10.67
CA PHE A 78 -6.44 9.70 9.51
C PHE A 78 -6.91 10.72 8.46
N ASP A 79 -7.09 11.98 8.82
CA ASP A 79 -7.45 13.03 7.87
C ASP A 79 -6.32 13.31 6.87
N TYR A 80 -5.06 13.13 7.29
CA TYR A 80 -3.89 13.32 6.42
C TYR A 80 -3.73 12.20 5.37
N TRP A 81 -4.15 10.98 5.67
CA TRP A 81 -4.13 9.85 4.72
C TRP A 81 -5.53 9.40 4.30
N TYR A 82 -6.50 10.29 4.41
CA TYR A 82 -7.92 9.98 4.30
C TYR A 82 -8.26 9.09 3.10
N VAL A 83 -7.85 9.47 1.89
CA VAL A 83 -8.22 8.79 0.66
C VAL A 83 -7.51 7.44 0.46
N TYR A 84 -6.42 7.20 1.18
CA TYR A 84 -5.66 5.94 1.03
C TYR A 84 -6.51 4.70 1.36
N TYR A 85 -7.36 4.77 2.37
CA TYR A 85 -8.23 3.65 2.74
C TYR A 85 -9.21 3.26 1.62
N ASN A 86 -9.69 4.23 0.87
CA ASN A 86 -10.57 4.01 -0.27
C ASN A 86 -9.88 3.19 -1.37
N THR A 87 -8.56 3.38 -1.56
CA THR A 87 -7.82 2.73 -2.65
C THR A 87 -7.87 1.21 -2.57
N TRP A 88 -7.71 0.64 -1.38
CA TRP A 88 -7.72 -0.80 -1.19
C TRP A 88 -9.10 -1.43 -1.40
N ILE A 89 -10.17 -0.75 -0.97
CA ILE A 89 -11.55 -1.21 -1.20
C ILE A 89 -11.83 -1.20 -2.70
N VAL A 90 -11.44 -0.12 -3.41
CA VAL A 90 -11.58 -0.01 -4.87
C VAL A 90 -10.81 -1.12 -5.57
N ILE A 91 -9.55 -1.37 -5.21
CA ILE A 91 -8.73 -2.44 -5.80
C ILE A 91 -9.36 -3.81 -5.53
N GLY A 92 -9.77 -4.09 -4.30
CA GLY A 92 -10.42 -5.35 -3.93
C GLY A 92 -11.72 -5.57 -4.69
N ALA A 93 -12.57 -4.54 -4.77
CA ALA A 93 -13.83 -4.59 -5.52
C ALA A 93 -13.60 -4.81 -7.02
N GLN A 94 -12.64 -4.10 -7.62
CA GLN A 94 -12.28 -4.26 -9.03
C GLN A 94 -11.81 -5.68 -9.34
N ARG A 95 -10.93 -6.25 -8.50
CA ARG A 95 -10.41 -7.63 -8.67
C ARG A 95 -11.51 -8.69 -8.54
N LEU A 96 -12.60 -8.39 -7.82
CA LEU A 96 -13.74 -9.28 -7.60
C LEU A 96 -14.91 -9.04 -8.56
N GLY A 97 -14.77 -8.10 -9.51
CA GLY A 97 -15.83 -7.76 -10.48
C GLY A 97 -16.99 -6.97 -9.87
N GLN A 98 -16.82 -6.36 -8.70
CA GLN A 98 -17.79 -5.49 -8.05
C GLN A 98 -17.62 -4.06 -8.56
N PHE A 99 -17.85 -3.88 -9.87
CA PHE A 99 -17.53 -2.64 -10.59
C PHE A 99 -18.29 -1.41 -10.12
N ASP A 100 -19.51 -1.58 -9.58
CA ASP A 100 -20.28 -0.49 -8.98
C ASP A 100 -19.57 0.12 -7.77
N ILE A 101 -19.00 -0.70 -6.86
CA ILE A 101 -18.21 -0.23 -5.72
C ILE A 101 -16.89 0.38 -6.20
N ALA A 102 -16.23 -0.28 -7.15
CA ALA A 102 -14.93 0.16 -7.64
C ALA A 102 -15.02 1.51 -8.37
N GLU A 103 -16.03 1.70 -9.22
CA GLU A 103 -16.19 2.91 -10.03
C GLU A 103 -16.60 4.11 -9.15
N GLU A 104 -17.63 3.94 -8.30
CA GLU A 104 -18.06 5.02 -7.41
C GLU A 104 -16.98 5.41 -6.39
N GLY A 105 -16.25 4.41 -5.82
CA GLY A 105 -15.11 4.67 -4.95
C GLY A 105 -13.94 5.36 -5.67
N MET A 106 -13.68 5.00 -6.94
CA MET A 106 -12.65 5.68 -7.72
C MET A 106 -13.04 7.10 -8.10
N GLU A 107 -14.32 7.39 -8.38
CA GLU A 107 -14.79 8.77 -8.59
C GLU A 107 -14.57 9.64 -7.34
N PHE A 108 -14.82 9.08 -6.14
CA PHE A 108 -14.48 9.77 -4.89
C PHE A 108 -12.98 10.05 -4.79
N ILE A 109 -12.12 9.06 -5.08
CA ILE A 109 -10.66 9.22 -5.08
C ILE A 109 -10.24 10.32 -6.06
N MET A 110 -10.86 10.42 -7.24
CA MET A 110 -10.57 11.46 -8.24
C MET A 110 -10.83 12.89 -7.73
N GLY A 111 -11.66 13.07 -6.70
CA GLY A 111 -11.84 14.35 -6.01
C GLY A 111 -10.57 14.87 -5.31
N PHE A 112 -9.57 14.01 -5.13
CA PHE A 112 -8.27 14.35 -4.53
C PHE A 112 -7.15 14.52 -5.58
N TRP A 113 -7.43 14.29 -6.85
CA TRP A 113 -6.43 14.39 -7.91
C TRP A 113 -6.10 15.84 -8.25
N ASP A 114 -4.81 16.16 -8.23
CA ASP A 114 -4.30 17.42 -8.79
C ASP A 114 -3.84 17.19 -10.25
N PRO A 115 -4.57 17.70 -11.25
CA PRO A 115 -4.19 17.51 -12.64
C PRO A 115 -2.92 18.29 -13.04
N GLU A 116 -2.50 19.29 -12.27
CA GLU A 116 -1.31 20.11 -12.55
C GLU A 116 -0.04 19.40 -12.04
N SER A 117 -0.05 18.89 -10.82
CA SER A 117 1.05 18.09 -10.29
C SER A 117 1.02 16.65 -10.83
N GLY A 118 -0.16 16.09 -11.09
CA GLY A 118 -0.38 14.67 -11.39
C GLY A 118 -0.38 13.78 -10.15
N GLY A 119 -0.27 14.38 -8.96
CA GLY A 119 -0.37 13.71 -7.66
C GLY A 119 -1.79 13.69 -7.10
N PHE A 120 -1.91 13.39 -5.82
CA PHE A 120 -3.17 13.37 -5.07
C PHE A 120 -2.96 14.07 -3.73
N TYR A 121 -3.85 14.99 -3.42
CA TYR A 121 -3.85 15.67 -2.12
C TYR A 121 -4.02 14.69 -0.97
N SER A 122 -3.22 14.87 0.07
CA SER A 122 -3.29 14.05 1.29
C SER A 122 -4.36 14.52 2.27
N SER A 123 -4.67 15.84 2.28
CA SER A 123 -5.70 16.42 3.15
C SER A 123 -7.11 16.18 2.61
N TYR A 124 -8.08 15.97 3.52
CA TYR A 124 -9.49 15.81 3.16
C TYR A 124 -10.11 17.11 2.62
N ASP A 125 -9.85 18.24 3.28
CA ASP A 125 -10.57 19.50 3.03
C ASP A 125 -9.81 20.51 2.16
N GLU A 126 -8.50 20.34 1.97
CA GLU A 126 -7.64 21.31 1.32
C GLU A 126 -7.33 20.93 -0.14
N ARG A 127 -7.35 21.92 -1.04
CA ARG A 127 -7.07 21.75 -2.49
C ARG A 127 -6.31 22.96 -3.06
N GLU A 128 -5.47 23.57 -2.22
CA GLU A 128 -4.66 24.72 -2.62
C GLU A 128 -3.30 24.25 -3.17
N THR A 129 -2.53 25.15 -3.76
CA THR A 129 -1.22 24.80 -4.36
C THR A 129 -0.17 24.40 -3.33
N ASP A 130 -0.33 24.78 -2.08
CA ASP A 130 0.52 24.40 -0.94
C ASP A 130 0.02 23.15 -0.18
N THR A 131 -1.15 22.60 -0.59
CA THR A 131 -1.66 21.35 -0.01
C THR A 131 -0.69 20.20 -0.30
N LYS A 132 -0.39 19.43 0.72
CA LYS A 132 0.60 18.36 0.66
C LYS A 132 0.09 17.15 -0.13
N GLU A 133 1.00 16.58 -0.89
CA GLU A 133 0.86 15.32 -1.61
C GLU A 133 1.92 14.36 -1.07
N ASP A 134 1.49 13.32 -0.41
CA ASP A 134 2.36 12.33 0.22
C ASP A 134 2.57 11.12 -0.67
N LEU A 135 3.80 10.63 -0.77
CA LEU A 135 4.16 9.49 -1.62
C LEU A 135 3.32 8.24 -1.34
N TRP A 136 2.92 8.01 -0.09
CA TRP A 136 2.06 6.89 0.27
C TRP A 136 0.66 7.03 -0.34
N VAL A 137 0.01 8.20 -0.15
CA VAL A 137 -1.32 8.49 -0.70
C VAL A 137 -1.28 8.45 -2.23
N VAL A 138 -0.33 9.17 -2.83
CA VAL A 138 -0.19 9.27 -4.29
C VAL A 138 0.03 7.89 -4.92
N SER A 139 0.87 7.04 -4.30
CA SER A 139 1.10 5.67 -4.78
C SER A 139 -0.17 4.80 -4.71
N GLY A 140 -0.90 4.88 -3.58
CA GLY A 140 -2.15 4.13 -3.41
C GLY A 140 -3.22 4.54 -4.42
N CYS A 141 -3.41 5.86 -4.62
CA CYS A 141 -4.35 6.39 -5.60
C CYS A 141 -3.93 6.03 -7.04
N GLY A 142 -2.63 6.08 -7.33
CA GLY A 142 -2.09 5.63 -8.62
C GLY A 142 -2.37 4.15 -8.90
N GLN A 143 -2.25 3.29 -7.89
CA GLN A 143 -2.61 1.88 -8.01
C GLN A 143 -4.12 1.71 -8.28
N ALA A 144 -4.98 2.39 -7.53
CA ALA A 144 -6.43 2.35 -7.75
C ALA A 144 -6.80 2.82 -9.17
N ALA A 145 -6.15 3.88 -9.67
CA ALA A 145 -6.31 4.38 -11.04
C ALA A 145 -5.87 3.32 -12.06
N LEU A 146 -4.73 2.66 -11.84
CA LEU A 146 -4.23 1.59 -12.71
C LEU A 146 -5.20 0.41 -12.78
N TYR A 147 -5.68 -0.09 -11.62
CA TYR A 147 -6.62 -1.21 -11.55
C TYR A 147 -7.98 -0.90 -12.19
N THR A 148 -8.44 0.35 -12.12
CA THR A 148 -9.71 0.79 -12.73
C THR A 148 -9.56 1.26 -14.18
N GLY A 149 -8.37 1.12 -14.79
CA GLY A 149 -8.11 1.42 -16.18
C GLY A 149 -7.91 2.91 -16.51
N ARG A 150 -7.74 3.77 -15.50
CA ARG A 150 -7.43 5.20 -15.68
C ARG A 150 -5.93 5.41 -15.93
N ILE A 151 -5.44 4.87 -17.05
CA ILE A 151 -4.00 4.80 -17.36
C ILE A 151 -3.35 6.19 -17.43
N ASP A 152 -4.05 7.20 -17.94
CA ASP A 152 -3.49 8.55 -18.04
C ASP A 152 -3.30 9.21 -16.67
N VAL A 153 -4.17 8.92 -15.71
CA VAL A 153 -4.01 9.32 -14.29
C VAL A 153 -2.80 8.58 -13.69
N ALA A 154 -2.71 7.27 -13.89
CA ALA A 154 -1.56 6.48 -13.43
C ALA A 154 -0.23 6.98 -14.01
N ARG A 155 -0.18 7.36 -15.30
CA ARG A 155 0.97 8.04 -15.89
C ARG A 155 1.25 9.39 -15.25
N GLY A 156 0.21 10.15 -14.87
CA GLY A 156 0.33 11.40 -14.10
C GLY A 156 1.08 11.16 -12.79
N VAL A 157 0.67 10.15 -12.05
CA VAL A 157 1.34 9.71 -10.81
C VAL A 157 2.80 9.30 -11.07
N GLY A 158 3.08 8.54 -12.13
CA GLY A 158 4.46 8.20 -12.51
C GLY A 158 5.32 9.44 -12.75
N ARG A 159 4.80 10.45 -13.46
CA ARG A 159 5.50 11.74 -13.67
C ARG A 159 5.69 12.52 -12.37
N TRP A 160 4.71 12.51 -11.48
CA TRP A 160 4.82 13.10 -10.15
C TRP A 160 5.96 12.43 -9.35
N MET A 161 6.00 11.08 -9.32
CA MET A 161 7.06 10.32 -8.66
C MET A 161 8.44 10.60 -9.26
N LYS A 162 8.49 10.83 -10.59
CA LYS A 162 9.75 11.20 -11.23
C LYS A 162 10.23 12.58 -10.76
N ARG A 163 9.36 13.58 -10.69
CA ARG A 163 9.73 14.89 -10.14
C ARG A 163 10.19 14.81 -8.70
N LEU A 164 9.43 14.09 -7.84
CA LEU A 164 9.81 13.87 -6.46
C LEU A 164 11.22 13.26 -6.36
N MET A 165 11.56 12.31 -7.23
CA MET A 165 12.88 11.67 -7.25
C MET A 165 13.96 12.59 -7.81
N ASP A 166 13.69 13.35 -8.86
CA ASP A 166 14.65 14.26 -9.48
C ASP A 166 15.12 15.36 -8.49
N ASP A 167 14.27 15.74 -7.53
CA ASP A 167 14.54 16.78 -6.53
C ASP A 167 15.18 16.25 -5.24
N GLN A 168 15.43 14.93 -5.09
CA GLN A 168 16.01 14.35 -3.89
C GLN A 168 17.45 14.85 -3.63
N PRO A 169 17.73 15.49 -2.47
CA PRO A 169 19.06 16.08 -2.24
C PRO A 169 20.14 15.04 -1.87
N ASN A 170 19.74 13.95 -1.22
CA ASN A 170 20.67 12.98 -0.61
C ASN A 170 20.35 11.52 -0.95
N TYR A 171 19.63 11.27 -2.05
CA TYR A 171 19.28 9.92 -2.46
C TYR A 171 20.54 9.11 -2.87
N PRO A 172 20.67 7.80 -2.52
CA PRO A 172 19.69 6.95 -1.85
C PRO A 172 19.81 6.92 -0.31
N SER A 173 20.71 7.71 0.30
CA SER A 173 20.90 7.69 1.75
C SER A 173 19.66 8.19 2.51
N GLN A 174 18.95 9.15 1.92
CA GLN A 174 17.69 9.69 2.44
C GLN A 174 16.65 9.70 1.33
N LEU A 175 15.37 9.53 1.71
CA LEU A 175 14.21 9.68 0.83
C LEU A 175 13.21 10.62 1.50
N TYR A 176 12.97 11.77 0.89
CA TYR A 176 11.89 12.69 1.24
C TYR A 176 10.64 12.31 0.46
N SER A 177 9.48 12.34 1.11
CA SER A 177 8.25 11.72 0.60
C SER A 177 7.07 12.68 0.42
N VAL A 178 7.23 13.96 0.75
CA VAL A 178 6.15 14.94 0.69
C VAL A 178 6.48 16.04 -0.32
N TYR A 179 5.49 16.41 -1.11
CA TYR A 179 5.55 17.41 -2.16
C TYR A 179 4.35 18.37 -2.05
N SER A 180 4.47 19.58 -2.53
CA SER A 180 3.35 20.44 -2.91
C SER A 180 3.62 21.12 -4.24
N LEU A 181 2.58 21.58 -4.93
CA LEU A 181 2.76 22.24 -6.22
C LEU A 181 3.53 23.57 -6.09
N SER A 182 3.32 24.33 -4.99
CA SER A 182 3.97 25.63 -4.76
C SER A 182 5.41 25.50 -4.27
N ASP A 183 5.70 24.51 -3.40
CA ASP A 183 6.99 24.43 -2.70
C ASP A 183 7.94 23.37 -3.31
N GLY A 184 7.40 22.49 -4.17
CA GLY A 184 8.15 21.34 -4.67
C GLY A 184 8.35 20.28 -3.60
N LEU A 185 9.53 19.63 -3.59
CA LEU A 185 9.90 18.65 -2.57
C LEU A 185 10.06 19.36 -1.21
N ILE A 186 9.31 18.89 -0.21
CA ILE A 186 9.35 19.42 1.15
C ILE A 186 10.44 18.69 1.94
N THR A 187 11.51 19.41 2.27
CA THR A 187 12.67 18.88 2.99
C THR A 187 12.75 19.35 4.46
N GLU A 188 11.91 20.30 4.85
CA GLU A 188 11.83 20.82 6.19
C GLU A 188 10.51 20.41 6.84
N SER A 189 10.54 19.97 8.07
CA SER A 189 9.37 19.72 8.89
C SER A 189 9.46 20.48 10.20
N ASP A 190 8.34 20.69 10.88
CA ASP A 190 8.27 21.39 12.18
C ASP A 190 9.02 20.64 13.28
N THR A 191 9.29 19.36 13.07
CA THR A 191 10.08 18.51 13.98
C THR A 191 11.20 17.81 13.21
N ALA A 192 12.43 17.87 13.70
CA ALA A 192 13.62 17.34 13.03
C ALA A 192 13.60 15.83 12.73
N ASP A 193 12.68 15.11 13.35
CA ASP A 193 12.54 13.65 13.27
C ASP A 193 11.15 13.20 12.77
N ASP A 194 10.46 14.04 12.01
CA ASP A 194 9.14 13.67 11.48
C ASP A 194 9.28 12.60 10.39
N ILE A 195 9.01 11.36 10.75
CA ILE A 195 9.10 10.19 9.87
C ILE A 195 8.14 10.26 8.66
N ARG A 196 7.17 11.19 8.67
CA ARG A 196 6.27 11.41 7.52
C ARG A 196 6.99 12.06 6.35
N TYR A 197 8.05 12.84 6.60
CA TYR A 197 8.72 13.64 5.59
C TYR A 197 10.00 13.02 5.07
N VAL A 198 10.78 12.36 5.91
CA VAL A 198 12.09 11.83 5.54
C VAL A 198 12.39 10.49 6.21
N MET A 199 13.03 9.61 5.44
CA MET A 199 13.60 8.36 5.91
C MET A 199 15.09 8.32 5.60
N SER A 200 15.88 7.67 6.49
CA SER A 200 17.29 7.37 6.26
C SER A 200 17.48 5.87 6.17
N ASN A 201 18.21 5.40 5.15
CA ASN A 201 18.39 3.97 4.92
C ASN A 201 19.36 3.30 5.92
N ASP A 202 20.19 4.08 6.62
CA ASP A 202 21.09 3.62 7.67
C ASP A 202 20.49 3.66 9.08
N ALA A 203 19.26 4.16 9.24
CA ALA A 203 18.63 4.31 10.55
C ALA A 203 18.25 2.94 11.15
N GLU A 204 18.56 2.78 12.45
CA GLU A 204 18.22 1.62 13.27
C GLU A 204 16.99 1.93 14.16
N ARG A 205 16.01 2.61 13.60
CA ARG A 205 14.73 2.94 14.24
C ARG A 205 13.58 2.76 13.27
N ASP A 206 12.36 2.60 13.76
CA ASP A 206 11.17 2.51 12.91
C ASP A 206 10.96 3.81 12.12
N GLN A 207 10.66 3.65 10.85
CA GLN A 207 10.35 4.70 9.89
C GLN A 207 9.34 4.16 8.87
N PHE A 208 8.86 5.01 7.98
CA PHE A 208 7.98 4.60 6.90
C PHE A 208 8.75 3.89 5.75
N PHE A 209 9.52 2.87 6.09
CA PHE A 209 10.35 2.08 5.17
C PHE A 209 9.58 1.42 4.03
N PHE A 210 8.27 1.49 4.02
CA PHE A 210 7.44 1.03 2.91
C PHE A 210 7.41 1.98 1.71
N HIS A 211 7.78 3.26 1.87
CA HIS A 211 7.70 4.26 0.80
C HIS A 211 8.44 3.87 -0.48
N PRO A 212 9.71 3.42 -0.46
CA PRO A 212 10.37 3.00 -1.69
C PRO A 212 9.68 1.78 -2.33
N GLY A 213 9.14 0.90 -1.50
CA GLY A 213 8.42 -0.29 -1.98
C GLY A 213 7.07 0.04 -2.61
N ILE A 214 6.25 0.91 -1.98
CA ILE A 214 4.95 1.26 -2.57
C ILE A 214 5.12 2.03 -3.88
N ALA A 215 6.14 2.88 -3.99
CA ALA A 215 6.47 3.58 -5.24
C ALA A 215 7.02 2.62 -6.30
N GLY A 216 8.04 1.82 -5.94
CA GLY A 216 8.66 0.86 -6.86
C GLY A 216 7.67 -0.18 -7.39
N GLY A 217 6.82 -0.71 -6.51
CA GLY A 217 5.79 -1.69 -6.89
C GLY A 217 4.73 -1.08 -7.83
N PHE A 218 4.24 0.12 -7.54
CA PHE A 218 3.33 0.82 -8.44
C PHE A 218 3.96 1.07 -9.82
N LEU A 219 5.18 1.61 -9.87
CA LEU A 219 5.88 1.92 -11.12
C LEU A 219 6.15 0.65 -11.95
N ALA A 220 6.53 -0.45 -11.30
CA ALA A 220 6.71 -1.73 -11.97
C ALA A 220 5.39 -2.26 -12.56
N ARG A 221 4.26 -2.10 -11.86
CA ARG A 221 2.93 -2.43 -12.39
C ARG A 221 2.50 -1.47 -13.51
N LEU A 222 2.86 -0.20 -13.43
CA LEU A 222 2.62 0.77 -14.50
C LEU A 222 3.39 0.38 -15.78
N TYR A 223 4.67 -0.04 -15.65
CA TYR A 223 5.43 -0.62 -16.74
C TYR A 223 4.71 -1.82 -17.37
N GLN A 224 4.26 -2.78 -16.57
CA GLN A 224 3.53 -3.94 -17.07
C GLN A 224 2.28 -3.57 -17.89
N ALA A 225 1.62 -2.47 -17.52
CA ALA A 225 0.39 -2.02 -18.19
C ALA A 225 0.64 -1.20 -19.45
N THR A 226 1.82 -0.56 -19.57
CA THR A 226 2.08 0.45 -20.62
C THR A 226 3.23 0.09 -21.56
N ASP A 227 4.12 -0.82 -21.14
CA ASP A 227 5.38 -1.18 -21.84
C ASP A 227 6.34 0.04 -22.00
N GLU A 228 6.20 1.04 -21.11
CA GLU A 228 7.02 2.25 -21.12
C GLU A 228 8.21 2.09 -20.17
N GLU A 229 9.42 1.85 -20.71
CA GLU A 229 10.64 1.51 -19.98
C GLU A 229 11.01 2.51 -18.86
N GLU A 230 10.64 3.78 -19.02
CA GLU A 230 10.92 4.81 -18.01
C GLU A 230 10.34 4.47 -16.63
N TRP A 231 9.21 3.74 -16.58
CA TRP A 231 8.60 3.33 -15.31
C TRP A 231 9.36 2.20 -14.64
N LEU A 232 9.90 1.26 -15.41
CA LEU A 232 10.75 0.20 -14.89
C LEU A 232 12.07 0.76 -14.35
N ASP A 233 12.69 1.68 -15.08
CA ASP A 233 13.91 2.35 -14.66
C ASP A 233 13.70 3.17 -13.39
N LEU A 234 12.58 3.90 -13.30
CA LEU A 234 12.23 4.67 -12.10
C LEU A 234 11.92 3.76 -10.91
N ALA A 235 11.26 2.61 -11.12
CA ALA A 235 11.04 1.61 -10.08
C ALA A 235 12.36 1.10 -9.50
N ARG A 236 13.34 0.76 -10.35
CA ARG A 236 14.69 0.40 -9.92
C ARG A 236 15.37 1.52 -9.12
N ILE A 237 15.19 2.77 -9.56
CA ILE A 237 15.75 3.92 -8.83
C ILE A 237 15.17 3.96 -7.41
N TYR A 238 13.86 3.88 -7.23
CA TYR A 238 13.25 3.87 -5.89
C TYR A 238 13.75 2.74 -5.00
N MET A 239 13.99 1.57 -5.58
CA MET A 239 14.45 0.40 -4.80
C MET A 239 15.91 0.50 -4.34
N ARG A 240 16.74 1.39 -4.90
CA ARG A 240 18.13 1.62 -4.43
C ARG A 240 18.19 2.06 -2.97
N PHE A 241 17.14 2.70 -2.45
CA PHE A 241 17.07 3.00 -1.02
C PHE A 241 17.10 1.72 -0.18
N ALA A 242 16.28 0.73 -0.54
CA ALA A 242 16.23 -0.54 0.16
C ALA A 242 17.50 -1.40 -0.07
N GLU A 243 18.08 -1.35 -1.27
CA GLU A 243 19.34 -2.04 -1.58
C GLU A 243 20.50 -1.55 -0.70
N GLY A 244 20.51 -0.25 -0.37
CA GLY A 244 21.53 0.38 0.50
C GLY A 244 21.16 0.42 1.97
N ALA A 245 20.00 -0.10 2.37
CA ALA A 245 19.53 -0.03 3.74
C ALA A 245 20.26 -0.99 4.67
N ASN A 246 20.35 -0.62 5.95
CA ASN A 246 20.83 -1.54 6.95
C ASN A 246 19.79 -2.65 7.26
N ASP A 247 20.22 -3.65 8.03
CA ASP A 247 19.40 -4.82 8.35
C ASP A 247 18.11 -4.50 9.10
N TYR A 248 18.00 -3.33 9.71
CA TYR A 248 16.81 -2.94 10.47
C TYR A 248 15.57 -2.83 9.61
N LEU A 249 15.70 -2.25 8.39
CA LEU A 249 14.58 -2.17 7.44
C LEU A 249 13.92 -3.54 7.24
N PHE A 250 14.72 -4.59 7.05
CA PHE A 250 14.22 -5.92 6.70
C PHE A 250 13.55 -6.66 7.86
N LYS A 251 13.65 -6.14 9.09
CA LYS A 251 13.03 -6.72 10.28
C LYS A 251 11.63 -6.16 10.57
N LEU A 252 11.20 -5.14 9.83
CA LEU A 252 9.93 -4.48 10.07
C LEU A 252 8.83 -5.00 9.15
N LEU A 253 7.63 -5.22 9.67
CA LEU A 253 6.44 -5.55 8.86
C LEU A 253 6.14 -4.46 7.83
N ARG A 254 6.41 -3.19 8.16
CA ARG A 254 6.28 -2.05 7.24
C ARG A 254 7.03 -2.24 5.93
N ALA A 255 8.13 -3.01 5.92
CA ALA A 255 8.88 -3.34 4.71
C ALA A 255 8.16 -4.35 3.79
N GLY A 256 7.00 -4.87 4.15
CA GLY A 256 6.21 -5.78 3.30
C GLY A 256 5.98 -5.24 1.90
N LYS A 257 5.76 -3.91 1.74
CA LYS A 257 5.62 -3.28 0.43
C LYS A 257 6.92 -3.27 -0.39
N VAL A 258 8.08 -3.26 0.28
CA VAL A 258 9.38 -3.43 -0.38
C VAL A 258 9.51 -4.89 -0.90
N GLY A 259 9.05 -5.87 -0.11
CA GLY A 259 8.96 -7.27 -0.55
C GLY A 259 8.06 -7.45 -1.77
N TRP A 260 6.91 -6.78 -1.79
CA TRP A 260 6.04 -6.74 -2.97
C TRP A 260 6.72 -6.14 -4.19
N ALA A 261 7.33 -4.95 -4.07
CA ALA A 261 8.05 -4.31 -5.18
C ALA A 261 9.17 -5.19 -5.72
N ALA A 262 9.96 -5.79 -4.82
CA ALA A 262 11.02 -6.73 -5.16
C ALA A 262 10.46 -7.96 -5.92
N SER A 263 9.32 -8.50 -5.49
CA SER A 263 8.65 -9.62 -6.17
C SER A 263 8.22 -9.28 -7.59
N VAL A 264 7.64 -8.09 -7.78
CA VAL A 264 7.22 -7.62 -9.12
C VAL A 264 8.44 -7.39 -10.00
N LEU A 265 9.48 -6.71 -9.49
CA LEU A 265 10.72 -6.46 -10.24
C LEU A 265 11.43 -7.75 -10.60
N TYR A 266 11.55 -8.71 -9.68
CA TYR A 266 12.12 -10.02 -10.01
C TYR A 266 11.36 -10.71 -11.15
N THR A 267 10.04 -10.71 -11.10
CA THR A 267 9.22 -11.29 -12.19
C THR A 267 9.46 -10.63 -13.54
N LEU A 268 9.79 -9.32 -13.57
CA LEU A 268 10.01 -8.56 -14.80
C LEU A 268 11.45 -8.65 -15.33
N THR A 269 12.43 -8.78 -14.44
CA THR A 269 13.84 -8.57 -14.78
C THR A 269 14.71 -9.79 -14.58
N ASP A 270 14.26 -10.77 -13.79
CA ASP A 270 15.02 -11.97 -13.36
C ASP A 270 16.32 -11.62 -12.59
N GLU A 271 16.38 -10.41 -11.98
CA GLU A 271 17.54 -9.94 -11.22
C GLU A 271 17.55 -10.55 -9.80
N ASP A 272 18.60 -11.31 -9.46
CA ASP A 272 18.74 -12.04 -8.19
C ASP A 272 18.60 -11.14 -6.95
N ILE A 273 19.04 -9.88 -7.02
CA ILE A 273 18.96 -8.94 -5.89
C ILE A 273 17.51 -8.75 -5.42
N TYR A 274 16.55 -8.70 -6.34
CA TYR A 274 15.14 -8.56 -6.01
C TYR A 274 14.57 -9.87 -5.48
N ARG A 275 15.00 -11.00 -6.01
CA ARG A 275 14.63 -12.31 -5.48
C ARG A 275 15.08 -12.49 -4.03
N GLU A 276 16.33 -12.20 -3.73
CA GLU A 276 16.89 -12.28 -2.38
C GLU A 276 16.18 -11.34 -1.41
N MET A 277 15.88 -10.12 -1.84
CA MET A 277 15.16 -9.14 -1.04
C MET A 277 13.73 -9.60 -0.73
N ALA A 278 13.00 -10.12 -1.72
CA ALA A 278 11.65 -10.63 -1.54
C ALA A 278 11.63 -11.81 -0.55
N ILE A 279 12.56 -12.76 -0.69
CA ILE A 279 12.70 -13.90 0.22
C ILE A 279 12.98 -13.44 1.64
N ARG A 280 13.96 -12.55 1.81
CA ARG A 280 14.35 -12.02 3.12
C ARG A 280 13.19 -11.35 3.86
N ILE A 281 12.42 -10.51 3.16
CA ILE A 281 11.25 -9.86 3.73
C ILE A 281 10.14 -10.87 4.02
N GLY A 282 9.90 -11.81 3.12
CA GLY A 282 8.91 -12.87 3.33
C GLY A 282 9.23 -13.73 4.54
N ASP A 283 10.49 -14.08 4.76
CA ASP A 283 10.93 -14.84 5.92
C ASP A 283 10.71 -14.05 7.23
N ASN A 284 11.01 -12.75 7.23
CA ASN A 284 10.73 -11.89 8.37
C ASN A 284 9.21 -11.78 8.66
N ILE A 285 8.38 -11.64 7.63
CA ILE A 285 6.91 -11.65 7.80
C ILE A 285 6.45 -12.96 8.45
N ILE A 286 6.99 -14.11 8.01
CA ILE A 286 6.66 -15.41 8.61
C ILE A 286 7.10 -15.48 10.08
N GLU A 287 8.32 -15.02 10.40
CA GLU A 287 8.86 -15.03 11.77
C GLU A 287 8.01 -14.19 12.73
N ALA A 288 7.46 -13.08 12.25
CA ALA A 288 6.60 -12.19 13.03
C ALA A 288 5.13 -12.66 13.16
N GLN A 289 4.74 -13.76 12.48
CA GLN A 289 3.37 -14.29 12.56
C GLN A 289 3.10 -14.95 13.91
N SER A 290 1.99 -14.58 14.55
CA SER A 290 1.56 -15.24 15.80
C SER A 290 1.21 -16.71 15.60
N GLU A 291 1.17 -17.48 16.69
CA GLU A 291 0.70 -18.87 16.65
C GLU A 291 -0.77 -19.01 16.19
N HIS A 292 -1.56 -17.92 16.33
CA HIS A 292 -2.96 -17.84 15.89
C HIS A 292 -3.13 -17.37 14.45
N GLY A 293 -2.03 -17.10 13.74
CA GLY A 293 -2.01 -16.76 12.32
C GLY A 293 -2.14 -15.27 12.00
N HIS A 294 -2.36 -14.39 12.97
CA HIS A 294 -2.43 -12.96 12.78
C HIS A 294 -1.06 -12.27 12.87
N TRP A 295 -1.02 -11.00 12.51
CA TRP A 295 0.07 -10.07 12.81
C TRP A 295 -0.44 -8.92 13.65
N SER A 296 0.45 -8.33 14.44
CA SER A 296 0.22 -7.14 15.26
C SER A 296 0.84 -5.91 14.61
N ASP A 297 0.24 -4.74 14.77
CA ASP A 297 0.86 -3.46 14.39
C ASP A 297 1.98 -3.07 15.36
N ASP A 298 1.89 -3.54 16.60
CA ASP A 298 2.87 -3.32 17.65
C ASP A 298 3.63 -4.62 17.93
N THR A 299 4.96 -4.58 17.69
CA THR A 299 5.84 -5.74 17.90
C THR A 299 6.03 -6.10 19.38
N GLU A 300 5.65 -5.23 20.31
CA GLU A 300 5.73 -5.46 21.76
C GLU A 300 4.47 -6.15 22.32
N THR A 301 3.40 -6.23 21.52
CA THR A 301 2.14 -6.86 21.90
C THR A 301 1.74 -7.96 20.91
N ASP A 302 1.01 -8.97 21.37
CA ASP A 302 0.40 -10.00 20.52
C ASP A 302 -1.09 -9.67 20.24
N VAL A 303 -1.42 -8.37 20.14
CA VAL A 303 -2.76 -7.93 19.83
C VAL A 303 -2.97 -8.01 18.31
N ALA A 304 -3.96 -8.79 17.89
CA ALA A 304 -4.27 -8.96 16.49
C ALA A 304 -4.66 -7.61 15.84
N SER A 305 -4.01 -7.28 14.71
CA SER A 305 -4.42 -6.20 13.82
C SER A 305 -5.01 -6.80 12.54
N ASN A 306 -6.27 -6.49 12.26
CA ASN A 306 -6.92 -6.90 11.02
C ASN A 306 -6.26 -6.23 9.81
N ASP A 307 -5.83 -4.98 9.98
CA ASP A 307 -5.12 -4.21 8.97
C ASP A 307 -3.77 -4.84 8.61
N ALA A 308 -2.90 -5.07 9.61
CA ALA A 308 -1.60 -5.72 9.41
C ALA A 308 -1.77 -7.14 8.84
N THR A 309 -2.73 -7.91 9.38
CA THR A 309 -2.97 -9.28 8.93
C THR A 309 -3.39 -9.33 7.46
N ALA A 310 -4.34 -8.49 7.05
CA ALA A 310 -4.79 -8.45 5.66
C ALA A 310 -3.65 -7.99 4.71
N GLU A 311 -2.85 -7.03 5.14
CA GLU A 311 -1.70 -6.55 4.38
C GLU A 311 -0.64 -7.66 4.19
N MET A 312 -0.24 -8.35 5.27
CA MET A 312 0.77 -9.41 5.19
C MET A 312 0.29 -10.60 4.35
N VAL A 313 -1.00 -10.94 4.39
CA VAL A 313 -1.60 -11.96 3.51
C VAL A 313 -1.39 -11.61 2.03
N VAL A 314 -1.62 -10.34 1.64
CA VAL A 314 -1.43 -9.90 0.25
C VAL A 314 0.05 -9.95 -0.14
N TRP A 315 0.96 -9.48 0.71
CA TRP A 315 2.39 -9.47 0.37
C TRP A 315 3.00 -10.85 0.34
N LEU A 316 2.60 -11.76 1.22
CA LEU A 316 3.05 -13.16 1.15
C LEU A 316 2.57 -13.86 -0.12
N ASP A 317 1.37 -13.51 -0.63
CA ASP A 317 0.91 -14.03 -1.91
C ASP A 317 1.77 -13.51 -3.08
N GLU A 318 2.05 -12.21 -3.13
CA GLU A 318 2.89 -11.62 -4.17
C GLU A 318 4.33 -12.22 -4.16
N ILE A 319 4.91 -12.41 -2.96
CA ILE A 319 6.21 -13.06 -2.80
C ILE A 319 6.14 -14.51 -3.28
N TYR A 320 5.13 -15.27 -2.85
CA TYR A 320 4.95 -16.66 -3.25
C TYR A 320 4.81 -16.81 -4.77
N GLN A 321 4.02 -15.96 -5.43
CA GLN A 321 3.82 -16.00 -6.87
C GLN A 321 5.12 -15.73 -7.65
N ALA A 322 6.00 -14.88 -7.10
CA ALA A 322 7.26 -14.51 -7.75
C ALA A 322 8.36 -15.54 -7.53
N VAL A 323 8.57 -16.01 -6.29
CA VAL A 323 9.76 -16.82 -5.93
C VAL A 323 9.45 -18.28 -5.60
N GLY A 324 8.17 -18.66 -5.53
CA GLY A 324 7.77 -20.02 -5.18
C GLY A 324 8.14 -20.38 -3.74
N ASP A 325 8.86 -21.48 -3.57
CA ASP A 325 9.32 -21.96 -2.27
C ASP A 325 10.70 -21.42 -1.86
N GLY A 326 11.34 -20.61 -2.73
CA GLY A 326 12.66 -20.00 -2.52
C GLY A 326 13.81 -20.84 -3.03
#